data_de617b99cd2f644331adc8bd5bcc32a6
#
_entry.id   de617b99cd2f644331adc8bd5bcc32a6
#
_cell.length_a   1.000
_cell.length_b   1.000
_cell.length_c   1.000
_cell.angle_alpha   90.00
_cell.angle_beta   90.00
_cell.angle_gamma   90.00
#
_symmetry.space_group_name_H-M   'P 1'
#
loop_
_entity.id
_entity.type
_entity.pdbx_description
1 polymer ?
#
loop_
_entity_poly.entity_id
_entity_poly.type
_entity_poly.pdbx_seq_one_letter_code
_entity_poly.pdbx_strand_id
1 'polypeptide(L)'
;MPVEVLVADLADPAAPAALVAEIERRGLAVRILVNNAGYGVPGRYIAQDWAVHAAFLQVMVGAVCELTWRLLPALRASGHGRILNVASFAALVPGADGHTLYAAAKSFMLRFSESLALENADRGVGVCALCPGFTWSEFHDVTGTREQMNALPRWIWLQTVAVARAGIDGAERGKVRVVPGAVYRALLGLTALLPNALLLRLMGRGSGRIRSTGIGD
;
A
#
# COMPACT_ATOMS: atom_id res chain seq x y z
N MET A 1 -12.50 22.51 -7.03
CA MET A 1 -11.16 22.89 -6.55
C MET A 1 -10.19 22.74 -7.73
N PRO A 2 -9.24 23.66 -7.92
CA PRO A 2 -8.20 23.49 -8.91
C PRO A 2 -7.35 22.26 -8.53
N VAL A 3 -6.89 21.52 -9.54
CA VAL A 3 -5.99 20.38 -9.40
C VAL A 3 -4.67 20.78 -10.03
N GLU A 4 -3.57 20.60 -9.29
CA GLU A 4 -2.22 20.79 -9.80
C GLU A 4 -1.56 19.42 -9.98
N VAL A 5 -0.88 19.24 -11.11
CA VAL A 5 -0.17 18.01 -11.45
C VAL A 5 1.34 18.28 -11.38
N LEU A 6 2.03 17.49 -10.57
CA LEU A 6 3.48 17.42 -10.48
C LEU A 6 3.92 16.02 -10.93
N VAL A 7 4.56 15.94 -12.08
CA VAL A 7 5.06 14.67 -12.62
C VAL A 7 6.41 14.34 -11.98
N ALA A 8 6.52 13.12 -11.40
CA ALA A 8 7.77 12.64 -10.83
C ALA A 8 7.84 11.11 -10.93
N ASP A 9 9.01 10.57 -11.18
CA ASP A 9 9.29 9.14 -11.09
C ASP A 9 9.82 8.83 -9.67
N LEU A 10 9.01 8.18 -8.86
CA LEU A 10 9.39 7.83 -7.49
C LEU A 10 10.44 6.69 -7.42
N ALA A 11 10.81 6.07 -8.53
CA ALA A 11 11.96 5.18 -8.62
C ALA A 11 13.30 5.95 -8.59
N ASP A 12 13.28 7.25 -8.93
CA ASP A 12 14.40 8.15 -8.70
C ASP A 12 14.47 8.54 -7.22
N PRO A 13 15.58 8.22 -6.51
CA PRO A 13 15.75 8.61 -5.11
C PRO A 13 15.69 10.12 -4.86
N ALA A 14 15.97 10.96 -5.87
CA ALA A 14 15.89 12.42 -5.75
C ALA A 14 14.45 12.97 -5.87
N ALA A 15 13.52 12.19 -6.41
CA ALA A 15 12.16 12.65 -6.69
C ALA A 15 11.36 13.13 -5.46
N PRO A 16 11.40 12.46 -4.30
CA PRO A 16 10.68 12.93 -3.12
C PRO A 16 11.13 14.33 -2.67
N ALA A 17 12.44 14.59 -2.67
CA ALA A 17 12.98 15.90 -2.32
C ALA A 17 12.56 16.98 -3.32
N ALA A 18 12.65 16.68 -4.61
CA ALA A 18 12.26 17.60 -5.68
C ALA A 18 10.77 17.95 -5.64
N LEU A 19 9.90 16.96 -5.39
CA LEU A 19 8.46 17.16 -5.22
C LEU A 19 8.14 18.10 -4.07
N VAL A 20 8.75 17.90 -2.90
CA VAL A 20 8.49 18.75 -1.73
C VAL A 20 9.01 20.16 -1.98
N ALA A 21 10.20 20.32 -2.55
CA ALA A 21 10.73 21.64 -2.91
C ALA A 21 9.79 22.39 -3.89
N GLU A 22 9.20 21.70 -4.86
CA GLU A 22 8.26 22.30 -5.80
C GLU A 22 6.92 22.69 -5.14
N ILE A 23 6.42 21.86 -4.21
CA ILE A 23 5.23 22.17 -3.38
C ILE A 23 5.48 23.45 -2.58
N GLU A 24 6.64 23.57 -1.94
CA GLU A 24 7.04 24.75 -1.16
C GLU A 24 7.20 25.98 -2.05
N ARG A 25 7.87 25.85 -3.20
CA ARG A 25 8.05 26.93 -4.17
C ARG A 25 6.73 27.52 -4.68
N ARG A 26 5.70 26.66 -4.81
CA ARG A 26 4.34 27.09 -5.19
C ARG A 26 3.51 27.63 -4.02
N GLY A 27 4.02 27.59 -2.80
CA GLY A 27 3.28 28.02 -1.60
C GLY A 27 2.09 27.14 -1.28
N LEU A 28 2.11 25.85 -1.68
CA LEU A 28 1.02 24.93 -1.47
C LEU A 28 1.07 24.35 -0.05
N ALA A 29 -0.04 24.47 0.68
CA ALA A 29 -0.17 23.90 2.02
C ALA A 29 -0.69 22.46 1.95
N VAL A 30 0.15 21.49 2.31
CA VAL A 30 -0.25 20.08 2.39
C VAL A 30 -0.91 19.81 3.74
N ARG A 31 -2.15 19.35 3.71
CA ARG A 31 -2.90 18.90 4.90
C ARG A 31 -3.08 17.39 4.96
N ILE A 32 -3.07 16.74 3.82
CA ILE A 32 -3.24 15.28 3.71
C ILE A 32 -2.15 14.77 2.77
N LEU A 33 -1.36 13.81 3.24
CA LEU A 33 -0.44 13.02 2.42
C LEU A 33 -1.08 11.66 2.13
N VAL A 34 -1.25 11.32 0.86
CA VAL A 34 -1.72 10.00 0.44
C VAL A 34 -0.60 9.26 -0.30
N ASN A 35 0.06 8.33 0.36
CA ASN A 35 1.03 7.44 -0.26
C ASN A 35 0.30 6.29 -0.97
N ASN A 36 -0.09 6.51 -2.22
CA ASN A 36 -0.86 5.58 -3.04
C ASN A 36 -0.03 4.93 -4.14
N ALA A 37 0.97 5.62 -4.68
CA ALA A 37 1.80 5.10 -5.75
C ALA A 37 2.38 3.72 -5.41
N GLY A 38 2.30 2.79 -6.36
CA GLY A 38 2.81 1.45 -6.14
C GLY A 38 2.39 0.47 -7.22
N TYR A 39 3.16 -0.59 -7.32
CA TYR A 39 2.96 -1.68 -8.27
C TYR A 39 3.41 -3.01 -7.65
N GLY A 40 3.29 -4.09 -8.36
CA GLY A 40 3.81 -5.41 -7.98
C GLY A 40 4.89 -5.86 -8.95
N VAL A 41 5.86 -6.61 -8.46
CA VAL A 41 6.83 -7.32 -9.30
C VAL A 41 6.37 -8.78 -9.37
N PRO A 42 5.84 -9.23 -10.52
CA PRO A 42 5.32 -10.58 -10.67
C PRO A 42 6.45 -11.61 -10.76
N GLY A 43 6.15 -12.83 -10.37
CA GLY A 43 7.07 -13.94 -10.48
C GLY A 43 7.86 -14.25 -9.20
N ARG A 44 8.74 -15.26 -9.30
CA ARG A 44 9.64 -15.63 -8.20
C ARG A 44 10.74 -14.60 -8.01
N TYR A 45 11.23 -14.46 -6.79
CA TYR A 45 12.19 -13.43 -6.41
C TYR A 45 13.42 -13.37 -7.32
N ILE A 46 13.96 -14.52 -7.68
CA ILE A 46 15.17 -14.63 -8.53
C ILE A 46 14.89 -14.45 -10.02
N ALA A 47 13.62 -14.41 -10.45
CA ALA A 47 13.24 -14.29 -11.86
C ALA A 47 13.42 -12.88 -12.45
N GLN A 48 13.72 -11.90 -11.62
CA GLN A 48 13.91 -10.51 -12.01
C GLN A 48 15.31 -10.02 -11.63
N ASP A 49 15.83 -9.09 -12.41
CA ASP A 49 17.08 -8.42 -12.10
C ASP A 49 16.98 -7.58 -10.82
N TRP A 50 18.09 -7.48 -10.10
CA TRP A 50 18.13 -6.68 -8.87
C TRP A 50 17.70 -5.22 -9.08
N ALA A 51 17.99 -4.61 -10.22
CA ALA A 51 17.58 -3.25 -10.54
C ALA A 51 16.05 -3.06 -10.48
N VAL A 52 15.26 -4.06 -10.92
CA VAL A 52 13.80 -4.05 -10.81
C VAL A 52 13.35 -4.07 -9.35
N HIS A 53 13.99 -4.89 -8.54
CA HIS A 53 13.70 -4.97 -7.10
C HIS A 53 14.11 -3.69 -6.36
N ALA A 54 15.24 -3.10 -6.71
CA ALA A 54 15.71 -1.85 -6.12
C ALA A 54 14.75 -0.68 -6.43
N ALA A 55 14.34 -0.53 -7.69
CA ALA A 55 13.35 0.45 -8.10
C ALA A 55 11.99 0.25 -7.38
N PHE A 56 11.54 -1.01 -7.28
CA PHE A 56 10.34 -1.35 -6.52
C PHE A 56 10.46 -0.92 -5.05
N LEU A 57 11.55 -1.24 -4.37
CA LEU A 57 11.76 -0.86 -2.97
C LEU A 57 11.86 0.65 -2.80
N GLN A 58 12.47 1.36 -3.76
CA GLN A 58 12.52 2.81 -3.74
C GLN A 58 11.11 3.42 -3.79
N VAL A 59 10.24 2.96 -4.68
CA VAL A 59 8.85 3.46 -4.77
C VAL A 59 8.03 3.08 -3.54
N MET A 60 8.11 1.80 -3.12
CA MET A 60 7.20 1.25 -2.12
C MET A 60 7.61 1.52 -0.67
N VAL A 61 8.89 1.84 -0.44
CA VAL A 61 9.45 2.04 0.90
C VAL A 61 10.17 3.38 0.96
N GLY A 62 11.21 3.60 0.15
CA GLY A 62 12.05 4.79 0.21
C GLY A 62 11.25 6.08 0.06
N ALA A 63 10.51 6.21 -1.04
CA ALA A 63 9.70 7.39 -1.33
C ALA A 63 8.61 7.64 -0.28
N VAL A 64 7.96 6.58 0.20
CA VAL A 64 6.95 6.68 1.27
C VAL A 64 7.54 7.26 2.56
N CYS A 65 8.71 6.75 2.96
CA CYS A 65 9.40 7.23 4.16
C CYS A 65 9.84 8.68 4.00
N GLU A 66 10.48 9.01 2.88
CA GLU A 66 11.05 10.34 2.67
C GLU A 66 9.97 11.42 2.50
N LEU A 67 8.92 11.18 1.70
CA LEU A 67 7.79 12.11 1.58
C LEU A 67 7.14 12.34 2.93
N THR A 68 6.94 11.27 3.70
CA THR A 68 6.39 11.37 5.04
C THR A 68 7.29 12.20 5.95
N TRP A 69 8.59 11.92 6.00
CA TRP A 69 9.54 12.64 6.82
C TRP A 69 9.60 14.14 6.49
N ARG A 70 9.64 14.48 5.20
CA ARG A 70 9.71 15.87 4.73
C ARG A 70 8.44 16.65 5.04
N LEU A 71 7.26 16.04 4.88
CA LEU A 71 5.97 16.72 5.06
C LEU A 71 5.46 16.69 6.50
N LEU A 72 5.95 15.79 7.35
CA LEU A 72 5.49 15.63 8.73
C LEU A 72 5.58 16.90 9.58
N PRO A 73 6.65 17.74 9.49
CA PRO A 73 6.70 19.01 10.24
C PRO A 73 5.53 19.95 9.89
N ALA A 74 5.23 20.12 8.61
CA ALA A 74 4.13 20.96 8.15
C ALA A 74 2.75 20.38 8.55
N LEU A 75 2.59 19.05 8.47
CA LEU A 75 1.38 18.37 8.92
C LEU A 75 1.15 18.54 10.42
N ARG A 76 2.20 18.47 11.24
CA ARG A 76 2.13 18.77 12.69
C ARG A 76 1.75 20.22 12.95
N ALA A 77 2.39 21.16 12.26
CA ALA A 77 2.11 22.59 12.41
C ALA A 77 0.67 22.97 12.06
N SER A 78 0.03 22.22 11.15
CA SER A 78 -1.38 22.45 10.78
C SER A 78 -2.38 22.08 11.91
N GLY A 79 -1.98 21.27 12.88
CA GLY A 79 -2.85 20.76 13.95
C GLY A 79 -3.88 19.72 13.51
N HIS A 80 -4.04 19.49 12.19
CA HIS A 80 -5.02 18.59 11.59
C HIS A 80 -4.43 17.79 10.42
N GLY A 81 -3.14 17.47 10.46
CA GLY A 81 -2.48 16.69 9.43
C GLY A 81 -3.04 15.26 9.32
N ARG A 82 -3.06 14.72 8.09
CA ARG A 82 -3.45 13.33 7.86
C ARG A 82 -2.46 12.65 6.93
N ILE A 83 -2.14 11.40 7.24
CA ILE A 83 -1.32 10.53 6.40
C ILE A 83 -2.12 9.27 6.13
N LEU A 84 -2.37 8.99 4.86
CA LEU A 84 -3.03 7.77 4.40
C LEU A 84 -2.04 6.95 3.59
N ASN A 85 -1.59 5.83 4.14
CA ASN A 85 -0.71 4.88 3.47
C ASN A 85 -1.54 3.74 2.87
N VAL A 86 -1.53 3.60 1.54
CA VAL A 86 -2.25 2.53 0.85
C VAL A 86 -1.42 1.24 0.92
N ALA A 87 -1.61 0.51 2.02
CA ALA A 87 -1.05 -0.81 2.23
C ALA A 87 -1.78 -1.89 1.38
N SER A 88 -2.11 -3.03 1.94
CA SER A 88 -2.86 -4.11 1.29
C SER A 88 -3.35 -5.10 2.35
N PHE A 89 -4.37 -5.90 2.03
CA PHE A 89 -4.72 -7.08 2.81
C PHE A 89 -3.55 -8.08 2.91
N ALA A 90 -2.67 -8.11 1.89
CA ALA A 90 -1.43 -8.90 1.91
C ALA A 90 -0.48 -8.52 3.07
N ALA A 91 -0.61 -7.34 3.66
CA ALA A 91 0.15 -6.94 4.85
C ALA A 91 -0.32 -7.64 6.15
N LEU A 92 -1.51 -8.22 6.13
CA LEU A 92 -2.21 -8.76 7.30
C LEU A 92 -2.20 -10.30 7.35
N VAL A 93 -1.75 -10.94 6.27
CA VAL A 93 -1.69 -12.39 6.12
C VAL A 93 -0.27 -12.83 5.83
N PRO A 94 0.08 -14.10 6.06
CA PRO A 94 1.40 -14.62 5.69
C PRO A 94 1.73 -14.45 4.22
N GLY A 95 3.03 -14.42 3.89
CA GLY A 95 3.52 -14.30 2.52
C GLY A 95 2.99 -15.40 1.59
N ALA A 96 2.87 -15.06 0.32
CA ALA A 96 2.47 -15.96 -0.74
C ALA A 96 3.60 -16.09 -1.76
N ASP A 97 3.71 -17.27 -2.38
CA ASP A 97 4.67 -17.54 -3.43
C ASP A 97 4.46 -16.58 -4.63
N GLY A 98 5.52 -15.90 -5.12
CA GLY A 98 5.50 -14.92 -6.20
C GLY A 98 5.12 -13.49 -5.84
N HIS A 99 4.99 -13.22 -4.55
CA HIS A 99 4.70 -11.89 -4.04
C HIS A 99 5.69 -11.47 -2.94
N THR A 100 6.93 -11.94 -3.01
CA THR A 100 7.93 -11.83 -1.95
C THR A 100 8.11 -10.40 -1.46
N LEU A 101 8.50 -9.48 -2.33
CA LEU A 101 8.72 -8.08 -1.94
C LEU A 101 7.42 -7.32 -1.75
N TYR A 102 6.37 -7.64 -2.52
CA TYR A 102 5.09 -6.91 -2.40
C TYR A 102 4.47 -7.07 -1.00
N ALA A 103 4.32 -8.30 -0.53
CA ALA A 103 3.77 -8.56 0.80
C ALA A 103 4.67 -7.94 1.89
N ALA A 104 6.00 -8.04 1.74
CA ALA A 104 6.97 -7.47 2.67
C ALA A 104 6.86 -5.94 2.73
N ALA A 105 6.83 -5.24 1.57
CA ALA A 105 6.71 -3.79 1.50
C ALA A 105 5.36 -3.30 2.07
N LYS A 106 4.27 -4.03 1.80
CA LYS A 106 2.95 -3.68 2.36
C LYS A 106 2.88 -3.92 3.87
N SER A 107 3.57 -4.96 4.39
CA SER A 107 3.72 -5.19 5.83
C SER A 107 4.57 -4.12 6.49
N PHE A 108 5.67 -3.69 5.84
CA PHE A 108 6.45 -2.54 6.27
C PHE A 108 5.56 -1.30 6.38
N MET A 109 4.80 -0.96 5.34
CA MET A 109 3.93 0.22 5.31
C MET A 109 2.87 0.19 6.42
N LEU A 110 2.31 -0.99 6.74
CA LEU A 110 1.39 -1.16 7.85
C LEU A 110 2.09 -0.85 9.20
N ARG A 111 3.23 -1.47 9.49
CA ARG A 111 3.94 -1.27 10.75
C ARG A 111 4.51 0.14 10.89
N PHE A 112 5.02 0.71 9.80
CA PHE A 112 5.43 2.10 9.74
C PHE A 112 4.27 3.05 10.11
N SER A 113 3.07 2.81 9.57
CA SER A 113 1.89 3.60 9.89
C SER A 113 1.47 3.48 11.36
N GLU A 114 1.52 2.26 11.91
CA GLU A 114 1.19 2.01 13.32
C GLU A 114 2.15 2.76 14.26
N SER A 115 3.46 2.65 14.03
CA SER A 115 4.47 3.35 14.83
C SER A 115 4.34 4.86 14.69
N LEU A 116 4.21 5.36 13.47
CA LEU A 116 4.06 6.79 13.20
C LEU A 116 2.78 7.37 13.80
N ALA A 117 1.69 6.60 13.87
CA ALA A 117 0.47 7.01 14.56
C ALA A 117 0.69 7.20 16.06
N LEU A 118 1.42 6.29 16.71
CA LEU A 118 1.77 6.39 18.12
C LEU A 118 2.65 7.60 18.41
N GLU A 119 3.65 7.85 17.56
CA GLU A 119 4.57 9.00 17.70
C GLU A 119 3.88 10.37 17.51
N ASN A 120 2.70 10.39 16.90
CA ASN A 120 1.99 11.63 16.57
C ASN A 120 0.61 11.76 17.25
N ALA A 121 0.31 10.87 18.19
CA ALA A 121 -1.00 10.83 18.86
C ALA A 121 -1.35 12.16 19.57
N ASP A 122 -0.34 12.88 20.09
CA ASP A 122 -0.45 14.17 20.78
C ASP A 122 -0.14 15.37 19.88
N ARG A 123 0.13 15.15 18.58
CA ARG A 123 0.58 16.18 17.63
C ARG A 123 -0.49 16.60 16.61
N GLY A 124 -1.72 16.13 16.75
CA GLY A 124 -2.80 16.44 15.84
C GLY A 124 -2.69 15.79 14.44
N VAL A 125 -1.76 14.83 14.26
CA VAL A 125 -1.58 14.13 12.98
C VAL A 125 -2.16 12.72 13.07
N GLY A 126 -3.20 12.47 12.28
CA GLY A 126 -3.77 11.13 12.11
C GLY A 126 -3.02 10.34 11.04
N VAL A 127 -2.61 9.11 11.37
CA VAL A 127 -1.94 8.21 10.41
C VAL A 127 -2.76 6.94 10.25
N CYS A 128 -3.09 6.59 9.00
CA CYS A 128 -3.94 5.46 8.66
C CYS A 128 -3.29 4.56 7.60
N ALA A 129 -3.19 3.27 7.90
CA ALA A 129 -2.91 2.23 6.92
C ALA A 129 -4.22 1.71 6.33
N LEU A 130 -4.44 1.92 5.03
CA LEU A 130 -5.54 1.35 4.28
C LEU A 130 -5.11 -0.01 3.73
N CYS A 131 -5.80 -1.08 4.13
CA CYS A 131 -5.47 -2.46 3.78
C CYS A 131 -6.58 -3.08 2.91
N PRO A 132 -6.72 -2.68 1.65
CA PRO A 132 -7.74 -3.23 0.76
C PRO A 132 -7.39 -4.64 0.32
N GLY A 133 -8.43 -5.43 0.05
CA GLY A 133 -8.33 -6.65 -0.73
C GLY A 133 -8.33 -6.37 -2.24
N PHE A 134 -8.74 -7.37 -3.04
CA PHE A 134 -8.85 -7.19 -4.48
C PHE A 134 -9.79 -6.03 -4.82
N THR A 135 -9.28 -5.07 -5.57
CA THR A 135 -9.98 -3.82 -5.90
C THR A 135 -9.95 -3.63 -7.41
N TRP A 136 -11.09 -3.28 -8.00
CA TRP A 136 -11.18 -2.94 -9.40
C TRP A 136 -10.40 -1.63 -9.68
N SER A 137 -9.18 -1.76 -10.22
CA SER A 137 -8.28 -0.66 -10.55
C SER A 137 -7.33 -1.08 -11.66
N GLU A 138 -6.55 -0.16 -12.18
CA GLU A 138 -5.51 -0.43 -13.19
C GLU A 138 -4.31 -1.21 -12.61
N PHE A 139 -4.23 -1.41 -11.30
CA PHE A 139 -3.12 -2.12 -10.65
C PHE A 139 -2.84 -3.49 -11.28
N HIS A 140 -3.87 -4.26 -11.59
CA HIS A 140 -3.72 -5.58 -12.19
C HIS A 140 -3.34 -5.53 -13.67
N ASP A 141 -3.62 -4.42 -14.36
CA ASP A 141 -3.19 -4.19 -15.74
C ASP A 141 -1.70 -3.87 -15.77
N VAL A 142 -1.27 -2.95 -14.91
CA VAL A 142 0.14 -2.56 -14.76
C VAL A 142 1.03 -3.74 -14.34
N THR A 143 0.51 -4.63 -13.48
CA THR A 143 1.25 -5.83 -13.04
C THR A 143 1.14 -7.01 -14.00
N GLY A 144 0.37 -6.90 -15.09
CA GLY A 144 0.16 -8.00 -16.06
C GLY A 144 -0.61 -9.19 -15.49
N THR A 145 -1.33 -9.02 -14.38
CA THR A 145 -2.05 -10.11 -13.68
C THR A 145 -3.55 -10.10 -13.91
N ARG A 146 -4.08 -9.20 -14.76
CA ARG A 146 -5.51 -8.98 -14.97
C ARG A 146 -6.27 -10.25 -15.35
N GLU A 147 -5.79 -11.01 -16.32
CA GLU A 147 -6.47 -12.23 -16.80
C GLU A 147 -6.60 -13.27 -15.68
N GLN A 148 -5.52 -13.50 -14.95
CA GLN A 148 -5.51 -14.44 -13.84
C GLN A 148 -6.47 -14.01 -12.73
N MET A 149 -6.50 -12.71 -12.45
CA MET A 149 -7.35 -12.13 -11.41
C MET A 149 -8.84 -12.17 -11.81
N ASN A 150 -9.18 -12.07 -13.10
CA ASN A 150 -10.55 -12.17 -13.58
C ASN A 150 -11.20 -13.55 -13.31
N ALA A 151 -10.39 -14.60 -13.09
CA ALA A 151 -10.89 -15.91 -12.67
C ALA A 151 -11.41 -15.95 -11.24
N LEU A 152 -11.11 -14.94 -10.43
CA LEU A 152 -11.56 -14.87 -9.04
C LEU A 152 -13.04 -14.50 -8.94
N PRO A 153 -13.77 -15.03 -7.94
CA PRO A 153 -15.18 -14.72 -7.75
C PRO A 153 -15.45 -13.23 -7.58
N ARG A 154 -16.48 -12.71 -8.26
CA ARG A 154 -16.80 -11.27 -8.26
C ARG A 154 -17.10 -10.69 -6.87
N TRP A 155 -17.59 -11.50 -5.94
CA TRP A 155 -17.96 -11.08 -4.59
C TRP A 155 -16.79 -10.69 -3.68
N ILE A 156 -15.56 -11.09 -4.04
CA ILE A 156 -14.36 -10.65 -3.30
C ILE A 156 -13.84 -9.29 -3.78
N TRP A 157 -14.31 -8.80 -4.92
CA TRP A 157 -13.82 -7.58 -5.50
C TRP A 157 -14.48 -6.33 -4.88
N LEU A 158 -13.65 -5.36 -4.54
CA LEU A 158 -14.09 -4.08 -4.00
C LEU A 158 -14.13 -3.02 -5.11
N GLN A 159 -15.04 -2.07 -4.96
CA GLN A 159 -15.10 -0.90 -5.83
C GLN A 159 -14.10 0.15 -5.37
N THR A 160 -13.32 0.72 -6.29
CA THR A 160 -12.27 1.71 -6.01
C THR A 160 -12.79 2.90 -5.19
N VAL A 161 -13.94 3.44 -5.57
CA VAL A 161 -14.55 4.58 -4.85
C VAL A 161 -14.89 4.23 -3.40
N ALA A 162 -15.41 3.03 -3.14
CA ALA A 162 -15.73 2.58 -1.79
C ALA A 162 -14.45 2.39 -0.94
N VAL A 163 -13.38 1.87 -1.54
CA VAL A 163 -12.09 1.70 -0.89
C VAL A 163 -11.46 3.06 -0.55
N ALA A 164 -11.43 3.99 -1.52
CA ALA A 164 -10.89 5.34 -1.31
C ALA A 164 -11.65 6.07 -0.19
N ARG A 165 -13.00 6.04 -0.24
CA ARG A 165 -13.85 6.64 0.80
C ARG A 165 -13.56 6.04 2.18
N ALA A 166 -13.47 4.71 2.29
CA ALA A 166 -13.17 4.06 3.55
C ALA A 166 -11.80 4.47 4.11
N GLY A 167 -10.80 4.66 3.25
CA GLY A 167 -9.46 5.13 3.63
C GLY A 167 -9.50 6.56 4.16
N ILE A 168 -10.12 7.48 3.42
CA ILE A 168 -10.24 8.90 3.80
C ILE A 168 -11.03 9.03 5.11
N ASP A 169 -12.21 8.42 5.19
CA ASP A 169 -13.04 8.42 6.40
C ASP A 169 -12.30 7.82 7.61
N GLY A 170 -11.48 6.80 7.37
CA GLY A 170 -10.65 6.20 8.41
C GLY A 170 -9.57 7.14 8.93
N ALA A 171 -8.86 7.80 8.03
CA ALA A 171 -7.83 8.77 8.36
C ALA A 171 -8.42 9.98 9.12
N GLU A 172 -9.56 10.50 8.67
CA GLU A 172 -10.26 11.61 9.34
C GLU A 172 -10.74 11.24 10.75
N ARG A 173 -11.18 10.00 10.96
CA ARG A 173 -11.62 9.51 12.28
C ARG A 173 -10.48 9.02 13.17
N GLY A 174 -9.22 9.21 12.78
CA GLY A 174 -8.04 8.80 13.55
C GLY A 174 -7.86 7.28 13.64
N LYS A 175 -8.43 6.50 12.70
CA LYS A 175 -8.21 5.05 12.66
C LYS A 175 -6.81 4.76 12.14
N VAL A 176 -6.03 4.01 12.91
CA VAL A 176 -4.67 3.61 12.52
C VAL A 176 -4.68 2.58 11.39
N ARG A 177 -5.73 1.74 11.31
CA ARG A 177 -5.88 0.71 10.29
C ARG A 177 -7.33 0.61 9.81
N VAL A 178 -7.49 0.50 8.48
CA VAL A 178 -8.78 0.28 7.83
C VAL A 178 -8.70 -0.91 6.88
N VAL A 179 -9.60 -1.86 7.04
CA VAL A 179 -9.78 -3.03 6.15
C VAL A 179 -11.16 -2.90 5.50
N PRO A 180 -11.24 -2.44 4.23
CA PRO A 180 -12.49 -2.30 3.52
C PRO A 180 -13.12 -3.65 3.20
N GLY A 181 -14.45 -3.71 3.18
CA GLY A 181 -15.22 -4.90 2.84
C GLY A 181 -15.41 -5.87 4.00
N ALA A 182 -16.66 -6.34 4.18
CA ALA A 182 -17.01 -7.26 5.26
C ALA A 182 -16.29 -8.61 5.13
N VAL A 183 -16.15 -9.09 3.90
CA VAL A 183 -15.45 -10.35 3.57
C VAL A 183 -14.01 -10.34 4.10
N TYR A 184 -13.26 -9.26 3.81
CA TYR A 184 -11.87 -9.16 4.25
C TYR A 184 -11.73 -9.01 5.76
N ARG A 185 -12.67 -8.35 6.42
CA ARG A 185 -12.70 -8.29 7.89
C ARG A 185 -12.99 -9.66 8.49
N ALA A 186 -13.93 -10.43 7.92
CA ALA A 186 -14.23 -11.80 8.36
C ALA A 186 -13.02 -12.73 8.13
N LEU A 187 -12.38 -12.66 6.96
CA LEU A 187 -11.16 -13.41 6.67
C LEU A 187 -10.04 -13.09 7.66
N LEU A 188 -9.84 -11.81 7.99
CA LEU A 188 -8.84 -11.39 8.96
C LEU A 188 -9.13 -11.98 10.35
N GLY A 189 -10.39 -11.97 10.78
CA GLY A 189 -10.80 -12.60 12.04
C GLY A 189 -10.54 -14.10 12.05
N LEU A 190 -10.81 -14.78 10.92
CA LEU A 190 -10.56 -16.22 10.79
C LEU A 190 -9.05 -16.54 10.80
N THR A 191 -8.22 -15.75 10.08
CA THR A 191 -6.77 -15.98 10.08
C THR A 191 -6.13 -15.76 11.45
N ALA A 192 -6.69 -14.91 12.30
CA ALA A 192 -6.21 -14.70 13.66
C ALA A 192 -6.40 -15.93 14.58
N LEU A 193 -7.31 -16.83 14.24
CA LEU A 193 -7.58 -18.06 14.99
C LEU A 193 -6.73 -19.26 14.53
N LEU A 194 -6.05 -19.16 13.41
CA LEU A 194 -5.29 -20.25 12.82
C LEU A 194 -3.78 -20.13 13.13
N PRO A 195 -3.09 -21.26 13.42
CA PRO A 195 -1.65 -21.26 13.55
C PRO A 195 -0.96 -20.78 12.27
N ASN A 196 0.09 -19.96 12.41
CA ASN A 196 0.81 -19.39 11.25
C ASN A 196 1.35 -20.47 10.29
N ALA A 197 1.81 -21.61 10.82
CA ALA A 197 2.26 -22.74 10.00
C ALA A 197 1.17 -23.30 9.09
N LEU A 198 -0.08 -23.33 9.56
CA LEU A 198 -1.23 -23.78 8.75
C LEU A 198 -1.57 -22.75 7.68
N LEU A 199 -1.57 -21.45 8.04
CA LEU A 199 -1.79 -20.37 7.09
C LEU A 199 -0.74 -20.38 5.96
N LEU A 200 0.54 -20.53 6.29
CA LEU A 200 1.62 -20.64 5.30
C LEU A 200 1.40 -21.82 4.34
N ARG A 201 0.98 -22.98 4.86
CA ARG A 201 0.66 -24.17 4.01
C ARG A 201 -0.52 -23.89 3.06
N LEU A 202 -1.55 -23.22 3.55
CA LEU A 202 -2.72 -22.86 2.74
C LEU A 202 -2.36 -21.84 1.65
N MET A 203 -1.58 -20.81 1.99
CA MET A 203 -1.10 -19.80 1.05
C MET A 203 -0.19 -20.40 -0.02
N GLY A 204 0.71 -21.31 0.33
CA GLY A 204 1.58 -22.00 -0.63
C GLY A 204 0.80 -22.85 -1.65
N ARG A 205 -0.26 -23.55 -1.21
CA ARG A 205 -1.13 -24.33 -2.12
C ARG A 205 -1.97 -23.46 -3.05
N GLY A 206 -2.43 -22.30 -2.57
CA GLY A 206 -3.23 -21.36 -3.36
C GLY A 206 -2.42 -20.66 -4.46
N SER A 207 -1.19 -20.29 -4.15
CA SER A 207 -0.31 -19.53 -5.06
C SER A 207 0.10 -20.32 -6.30
N GLY A 208 0.26 -21.65 -6.21
CA GLY A 208 0.62 -22.50 -7.34
C GLY A 208 -0.43 -22.53 -8.46
N ARG A 209 -1.71 -22.29 -8.14
CA ARG A 209 -2.79 -22.24 -9.14
C ARG A 209 -2.83 -20.95 -9.96
N ILE A 210 -2.31 -19.87 -9.41
CA ILE A 210 -2.29 -18.55 -10.06
C ILE A 210 -1.09 -18.43 -11.01
N ARG A 211 -0.10 -19.32 -10.90
CA ARG A 211 1.17 -19.26 -11.64
C ARG A 211 1.30 -20.12 -12.86
N SER A 212 0.41 -21.09 -13.08
CA SER A 212 0.56 -22.07 -14.17
C SER A 212 0.45 -21.51 -15.59
N THR A 213 0.58 -20.19 -15.75
CA THR A 213 0.58 -19.53 -17.05
C THR A 213 1.85 -18.68 -17.23
N GLY A 214 2.95 -19.34 -17.59
CA GLY A 214 3.85 -18.81 -18.61
C GLY A 214 4.92 -17.82 -18.25
N ILE A 215 5.69 -17.99 -17.17
CA ILE A 215 7.10 -17.54 -17.15
C ILE A 215 7.89 -18.70 -16.55
N GLY A 216 8.79 -19.29 -17.37
CA GLY A 216 9.55 -20.49 -17.06
C GLY A 216 10.38 -20.38 -15.79
N ASP A 217 10.64 -21.56 -15.23
CA ASP A 217 11.60 -21.80 -14.14
C ASP A 217 13.01 -21.29 -14.46
#